data_4994a33787731551a7aa3d739c63fb26
#
_entry.id   4994a33787731551a7aa3d739c63fb26
#
_cell.length_a   1.000
_cell.length_b   1.000
_cell.length_c   1.000
_cell.angle_alpha   90.00
_cell.angle_beta   90.00
_cell.angle_gamma   90.00
#
_symmetry.space_group_name_H-M   'P 1'
#
loop_
_entity.id
_entity.type
_entity.pdbx_description
1 polymer ?
#
loop_
_entity_poly.entity_id
_entity_poly.type
_entity_poly.pdbx_seq_one_letter_code
_entity_poly.pdbx_strand_id
1 'polypeptide(L)'
;MQLDIIKGKPSNRDRDDILQLSELSFGTEAIERKRAAWDWMFSAPHVTSDQAAKTYMLRQQGQLVAVAILLPFVLKQQADLQPSYMVGFINVHPDKRGAGLRLMRQFLGEDHYLCGTPNSPKLVPLYGRFGTHQQTPLIRHFRPLRPGALLAKKLQLSAAVGTPVDLLWKLAGNLKLPNKTGTGSVQEIPRFDKRSDQLWQHIKEDFDLVFTRDAALLNWRYAEFPIPGYRLFYALDAAGSVQGHMVTKERRSNRRHQLSIVDLFCRPGDMDTFASLTRTAISLGTKRNVETLTALSGQYCWTTKAYKTAGLFTSRQSGAVLRNFDANGRCTTETDLARTPLFFTEGDMDTDF
;
A
#
# COMPACT_ATOMS: atom_id res chain seq x y z
N MET A 1 31.52 3.54 12.20
CA MET A 1 30.50 3.23 11.18
C MET A 1 30.49 4.35 10.14
N GLN A 2 30.68 3.99 8.89
CA GLN A 2 30.64 4.88 7.73
C GLN A 2 29.23 4.88 7.15
N LEU A 3 28.75 6.06 6.76
CA LEU A 3 27.46 6.22 6.06
C LEU A 3 27.75 6.55 4.59
N ASP A 4 27.15 5.79 3.70
CA ASP A 4 27.15 6.03 2.26
C ASP A 4 25.72 6.33 1.82
N ILE A 5 25.54 7.37 0.99
CA ILE A 5 24.25 7.74 0.42
C ILE A 5 24.37 7.68 -1.10
N ILE A 6 23.55 6.82 -1.72
CA ILE A 6 23.51 6.64 -3.16
C ILE A 6 22.20 7.20 -3.68
N LYS A 7 22.27 8.12 -4.66
CA LYS A 7 21.11 8.58 -5.42
C LYS A 7 20.98 7.70 -6.68
N GLY A 8 19.79 7.19 -6.92
CA GLY A 8 19.51 6.25 -8.01
C GLY A 8 19.81 4.80 -7.65
N LYS A 9 20.02 3.97 -8.66
CA LYS A 9 20.24 2.53 -8.52
C LYS A 9 21.65 2.25 -7.98
N PRO A 10 21.78 1.48 -6.88
CA PRO A 10 23.07 1.06 -6.35
C PRO A 10 23.87 0.18 -7.32
N SER A 11 25.19 0.11 -7.14
CA SER A 11 26.06 -0.77 -7.91
C SER A 11 25.70 -2.26 -7.68
N ASN A 12 26.17 -3.13 -8.57
CA ASN A 12 25.95 -4.58 -8.41
C ASN A 12 26.54 -5.12 -7.10
N ARG A 13 27.70 -4.58 -6.67
CA ARG A 13 28.31 -4.93 -5.39
C ARG A 13 27.43 -4.54 -4.21
N ASP A 14 26.93 -3.30 -4.22
CA ASP A 14 26.05 -2.80 -3.15
C ASP A 14 24.73 -3.58 -3.14
N ARG A 15 24.17 -3.92 -4.31
CA ARG A 15 23.01 -4.80 -4.42
C ARG A 15 23.25 -6.13 -3.71
N ASP A 16 24.37 -6.77 -3.99
CA ASP A 16 24.67 -8.09 -3.43
C ASP A 16 24.86 -8.02 -1.91
N ASP A 17 25.52 -6.98 -1.40
CA ASP A 17 25.63 -6.71 0.04
C ASP A 17 24.24 -6.50 0.68
N ILE A 18 23.36 -5.75 0.02
CA ILE A 18 21.98 -5.49 0.49
C ILE A 18 21.15 -6.78 0.50
N LEU A 19 21.25 -7.59 -0.54
CA LEU A 19 20.55 -8.86 -0.60
C LEU A 19 21.05 -9.84 0.47
N GLN A 20 22.36 -9.90 0.71
CA GLN A 20 22.95 -10.71 1.78
C GLN A 20 22.47 -10.28 3.16
N LEU A 21 22.46 -8.96 3.45
CA LEU A 21 21.90 -8.44 4.70
C LEU A 21 20.41 -8.76 4.84
N SER A 22 19.67 -8.78 3.75
CA SER A 22 18.25 -9.15 3.73
C SER A 22 18.04 -10.62 4.08
N GLU A 23 18.91 -11.48 3.62
CA GLU A 23 18.90 -12.92 3.92
C GLU A 23 19.04 -13.19 5.40
N LEU A 24 19.97 -12.54 6.03
CA LEU A 24 20.19 -12.64 7.48
C LEU A 24 18.95 -12.18 8.28
N SER A 25 18.17 -11.23 7.74
CA SER A 25 17.05 -10.62 8.47
C SER A 25 15.71 -11.32 8.21
N PHE A 26 15.47 -11.86 7.01
CA PHE A 26 14.14 -12.32 6.56
C PHE A 26 14.12 -13.70 5.90
N GLY A 27 15.29 -14.32 5.70
CA GLY A 27 15.42 -15.64 5.07
C GLY A 27 15.38 -15.61 3.54
N THR A 28 15.65 -16.76 2.93
CA THR A 28 15.90 -16.92 1.48
C THR A 28 14.69 -16.55 0.60
N GLU A 29 13.46 -16.87 1.02
CA GLU A 29 12.25 -16.56 0.22
C GLU A 29 12.07 -15.05 0.01
N ALA A 30 12.38 -14.24 1.03
CA ALA A 30 12.29 -12.78 0.93
C ALA A 30 13.32 -12.18 -0.05
N ILE A 31 14.47 -12.82 -0.20
CA ILE A 31 15.52 -12.37 -1.12
C ILE A 31 15.18 -12.62 -2.56
N GLU A 32 14.61 -13.75 -2.89
CA GLU A 32 14.21 -14.05 -4.27
C GLU A 32 13.23 -12.99 -4.76
N ARG A 33 12.27 -12.59 -3.92
CA ARG A 33 11.34 -11.52 -4.25
C ARG A 33 12.06 -10.18 -4.44
N LYS A 34 12.97 -9.81 -3.55
CA LYS A 34 13.73 -8.57 -3.66
C LYS A 34 14.64 -8.55 -4.87
N ARG A 35 15.28 -9.67 -5.18
CA ARG A 35 16.09 -9.82 -6.39
C ARG A 35 15.26 -9.62 -7.65
N ALA A 36 14.07 -10.22 -7.71
CA ALA A 36 13.16 -10.07 -8.84
C ALA A 36 12.68 -8.62 -9.00
N ALA A 37 12.42 -7.91 -7.90
CA ALA A 37 11.93 -6.53 -7.90
C ALA A 37 13.04 -5.47 -7.94
N TRP A 38 14.32 -5.87 -7.96
CA TRP A 38 15.44 -4.92 -7.80
C TRP A 38 15.43 -3.79 -8.83
N ASP A 39 15.44 -4.14 -10.12
CA ASP A 39 15.50 -3.14 -11.18
C ASP A 39 14.23 -2.30 -11.26
N TRP A 40 13.10 -2.91 -11.01
CA TRP A 40 11.82 -2.26 -10.95
C TRP A 40 11.75 -1.18 -9.84
N MET A 41 12.32 -1.43 -8.66
CA MET A 41 12.34 -0.42 -7.58
C MET A 41 12.98 0.91 -7.99
N PHE A 42 13.94 0.88 -8.91
CA PHE A 42 14.67 2.07 -9.37
C PHE A 42 14.17 2.61 -10.71
N SER A 43 13.08 2.08 -11.26
CA SER A 43 12.49 2.50 -12.54
C SER A 43 11.17 3.27 -12.38
N ALA A 44 10.91 3.84 -11.19
CA ALA A 44 9.69 4.59 -10.94
C ALA A 44 9.50 5.73 -11.94
N PRO A 45 8.29 5.92 -12.51
CA PRO A 45 8.01 7.03 -13.41
C PRO A 45 8.00 8.37 -12.65
N HIS A 46 8.07 9.49 -13.38
CA HIS A 46 8.05 10.86 -12.84
C HIS A 46 9.27 11.22 -11.99
N VAL A 47 10.31 10.41 -12.04
CA VAL A 47 11.55 10.64 -11.32
C VAL A 47 12.44 11.59 -12.12
N THR A 48 12.63 12.80 -11.62
CA THR A 48 13.72 13.67 -12.08
C THR A 48 15.02 13.22 -11.43
N SER A 49 16.16 13.68 -11.98
CA SER A 49 17.48 13.40 -11.37
C SER A 49 17.56 13.78 -9.90
N ASP A 50 16.82 14.82 -9.50
CA ASP A 50 16.81 15.33 -8.13
C ASP A 50 15.90 14.50 -7.20
N GLN A 51 14.97 13.73 -7.79
CA GLN A 51 14.01 12.87 -7.08
C GLN A 51 14.34 11.38 -7.19
N ALA A 52 15.51 11.02 -7.67
CA ALA A 52 15.92 9.62 -7.75
C ALA A 52 15.77 8.89 -6.39
N ALA A 53 15.52 7.60 -6.43
CA ALA A 53 15.52 6.76 -5.23
C ALA A 53 16.80 7.02 -4.42
N LYS A 54 16.69 7.02 -3.09
CA LYS A 54 17.83 7.24 -2.19
C LYS A 54 18.11 5.96 -1.42
N THR A 55 19.35 5.49 -1.48
CA THR A 55 19.81 4.33 -0.70
C THR A 55 20.81 4.80 0.35
N TYR A 56 20.46 4.60 1.61
CA TYR A 56 21.31 4.88 2.77
C TYR A 56 21.93 3.59 3.25
N MET A 57 23.25 3.51 3.26
CA MET A 57 23.97 2.32 3.69
C MET A 57 24.89 2.66 4.85
N LEU A 58 24.80 1.90 5.93
CA LEU A 58 25.68 2.02 7.07
C LEU A 58 26.63 0.83 7.09
N ARG A 59 27.94 1.12 6.99
CA ARG A 59 29.00 0.11 7.00
C ARG A 59 29.83 0.20 8.28
N GLN A 60 30.23 -0.96 8.80
CA GLN A 60 31.16 -1.09 9.91
C GLN A 60 32.28 -2.04 9.48
N GLN A 61 33.53 -1.54 9.49
CA GLN A 61 34.70 -2.32 9.04
C GLN A 61 34.49 -2.93 7.62
N GLY A 62 33.91 -2.15 6.71
CA GLY A 62 33.61 -2.57 5.34
C GLY A 62 32.33 -3.39 5.17
N GLN A 63 31.79 -3.99 6.22
CA GLN A 63 30.56 -4.79 6.18
C GLN A 63 29.32 -3.90 6.24
N LEU A 64 28.31 -4.17 5.40
CA LEU A 64 27.00 -3.52 5.46
C LEU A 64 26.24 -4.02 6.70
N VAL A 65 25.87 -3.10 7.59
CA VAL A 65 25.16 -3.42 8.84
C VAL A 65 23.75 -2.87 8.91
N ALA A 66 23.43 -1.86 8.09
CA ALA A 66 22.07 -1.37 7.95
C ALA A 66 21.87 -0.69 6.58
N VAL A 67 20.68 -0.77 6.04
CA VAL A 67 20.29 -0.13 4.78
C VAL A 67 18.85 0.37 4.86
N ALA A 68 18.59 1.54 4.24
CA ALA A 68 17.25 2.02 3.94
C ALA A 68 17.18 2.46 2.48
N ILE A 69 16.10 2.08 1.79
CA ILE A 69 15.82 2.54 0.43
C ILE A 69 14.54 3.37 0.47
N LEU A 70 14.65 4.61 0.01
CA LEU A 70 13.55 5.52 -0.16
C LEU A 70 13.16 5.55 -1.63
N LEU A 71 11.92 5.19 -1.93
CA LEU A 71 11.37 5.21 -3.28
C LEU A 71 10.67 6.55 -3.54
N PRO A 72 10.89 7.18 -4.69
CA PRO A 72 10.27 8.44 -5.03
C PRO A 72 8.78 8.27 -5.37
N PHE A 73 7.98 9.20 -4.89
CA PHE A 73 6.55 9.33 -5.17
C PHE A 73 6.19 10.81 -5.33
N VAL A 74 5.02 11.06 -5.88
CA VAL A 74 4.44 12.39 -5.93
C VAL A 74 3.18 12.39 -5.08
N LEU A 75 3.18 13.23 -4.04
CA LEU A 75 2.06 13.45 -3.15
C LEU A 75 1.35 14.74 -3.55
N LYS A 76 0.05 14.68 -3.81
CA LYS A 76 -0.79 15.88 -3.93
C LYS A 76 -1.21 16.31 -2.54
N GLN A 77 -0.91 17.55 -2.19
CA GLN A 77 -1.36 18.23 -0.97
C GLN A 77 -2.04 19.52 -1.37
N GLN A 78 -3.32 19.65 -1.10
CA GLN A 78 -4.16 20.76 -1.59
C GLN A 78 -4.03 20.90 -3.13
N ALA A 79 -3.61 22.05 -3.64
CA ALA A 79 -3.40 22.27 -5.08
C ALA A 79 -2.00 21.85 -5.58
N ASP A 80 -1.06 21.57 -4.68
CA ASP A 80 0.34 21.37 -5.02
C ASP A 80 0.70 19.88 -5.17
N LEU A 81 1.56 19.57 -6.13
CA LEU A 81 2.21 18.27 -6.28
C LEU A 81 3.59 18.34 -5.64
N GLN A 82 3.77 17.60 -4.55
CA GLN A 82 4.99 17.61 -3.77
C GLN A 82 5.82 16.34 -4.03
N PRO A 83 7.10 16.49 -4.39
CA PRO A 83 8.05 15.39 -4.38
C PRO A 83 8.08 14.73 -3.00
N SER A 84 7.88 13.44 -2.95
CA SER A 84 7.85 12.69 -1.70
C SER A 84 8.59 11.37 -1.82
N TYR A 85 8.91 10.78 -0.69
CA TYR A 85 9.54 9.48 -0.63
C TYR A 85 8.71 8.53 0.23
N MET A 86 8.62 7.29 -0.22
CA MET A 86 8.12 6.18 0.59
C MET A 86 9.31 5.37 1.10
N VAL A 87 9.27 5.02 2.38
CA VAL A 87 10.21 4.05 2.93
C VAL A 87 9.86 2.69 2.36
N GLY A 88 10.56 2.30 1.30
CA GLY A 88 10.33 1.03 0.61
C GLY A 88 11.03 -0.14 1.27
N PHE A 89 12.07 0.13 2.07
CA PHE A 89 12.89 -0.94 2.57
C PHE A 89 13.80 -0.47 3.72
N ILE A 90 13.77 -1.16 4.85
CA ILE A 90 14.75 -0.98 5.94
C ILE A 90 15.21 -2.34 6.43
N ASN A 91 16.52 -2.57 6.40
CA ASN A 91 17.14 -3.75 6.99
C ASN A 91 18.25 -3.37 7.95
N VAL A 92 18.35 -4.13 9.04
CA VAL A 92 19.39 -3.97 10.04
C VAL A 92 19.93 -5.35 10.41
N HIS A 93 21.25 -5.47 10.47
CA HIS A 93 21.88 -6.72 10.91
C HIS A 93 21.42 -7.09 12.33
N PRO A 94 20.97 -8.33 12.57
CA PRO A 94 20.37 -8.74 13.84
C PRO A 94 21.25 -8.43 15.06
N ASP A 95 22.58 -8.60 14.92
CA ASP A 95 23.53 -8.42 16.01
C ASP A 95 24.05 -6.99 16.15
N LYS A 96 23.62 -6.05 15.28
CA LYS A 96 24.10 -4.66 15.29
C LYS A 96 23.03 -3.72 15.84
N ARG A 97 22.68 -3.89 17.12
CA ARG A 97 21.72 -3.02 17.82
C ARG A 97 22.16 -1.56 17.76
N GLY A 98 21.23 -0.67 17.46
CA GLY A 98 21.49 0.77 17.33
C GLY A 98 21.85 1.23 15.91
N ALA A 99 22.29 0.35 14.98
CA ALA A 99 22.57 0.74 13.61
C ALA A 99 21.29 1.27 12.89
N GLY A 100 20.14 0.65 13.14
CA GLY A 100 18.86 1.11 12.60
C GLY A 100 18.46 2.49 13.09
N LEU A 101 18.72 2.82 14.36
CA LEU A 101 18.43 4.13 14.93
C LEU A 101 19.29 5.23 14.28
N ARG A 102 20.59 4.93 14.09
CA ARG A 102 21.52 5.84 13.43
C ARG A 102 21.11 6.07 11.96
N LEU A 103 20.70 5.00 11.27
CA LEU A 103 20.22 5.08 9.90
C LEU A 103 18.93 5.92 9.81
N MET A 104 17.95 5.66 10.68
CA MET A 104 16.69 6.43 10.75
C MET A 104 16.95 7.91 10.99
N ARG A 105 17.85 8.25 11.92
CA ARG A 105 18.20 9.65 12.19
C ARG A 105 18.70 10.37 10.94
N GLN A 106 19.40 9.65 10.05
CA GLN A 106 19.96 10.23 8.84
C GLN A 106 18.84 10.57 7.83
N PHE A 107 18.05 9.60 7.40
CA PHE A 107 17.05 9.85 6.37
C PHE A 107 15.82 10.63 6.87
N LEU A 108 15.50 10.55 8.17
CA LEU A 108 14.49 11.39 8.78
C LEU A 108 14.98 12.82 9.04
N GLY A 109 16.30 13.06 9.02
CA GLY A 109 16.92 14.38 9.18
C GLY A 109 16.93 15.21 7.91
N GLU A 110 16.67 14.63 6.74
CA GLU A 110 16.66 15.34 5.47
C GLU A 110 15.35 16.10 5.23
N ASP A 111 15.45 17.20 4.48
CA ASP A 111 14.29 18.01 4.10
C ASP A 111 13.56 17.40 2.91
N HIS A 112 12.64 16.52 3.18
CA HIS A 112 11.75 15.92 2.17
C HIS A 112 10.48 15.35 2.82
N TYR A 113 9.42 15.25 2.02
CA TYR A 113 8.23 14.52 2.42
C TYR A 113 8.54 13.02 2.48
N LEU A 114 8.25 12.41 3.60
CA LEU A 114 8.44 10.98 3.82
C LEU A 114 7.14 10.33 4.26
N CYS A 115 6.73 9.28 3.57
CA CYS A 115 5.63 8.42 3.98
C CYS A 115 6.18 7.04 4.36
N GLY A 116 5.73 6.49 5.46
CA GLY A 116 6.10 5.16 5.88
C GLY A 116 5.06 4.57 6.83
N THR A 117 4.88 3.27 6.78
CA THR A 117 4.03 2.53 7.70
C THR A 117 4.92 1.70 8.63
N PRO A 118 5.01 2.04 9.92
CA PRO A 118 5.83 1.25 10.84
C PRO A 118 5.30 -0.17 10.95
N ASN A 119 6.14 -1.14 10.68
CA ASN A 119 5.81 -2.57 10.78
C ASN A 119 5.59 -3.02 12.25
N SER A 120 5.97 -2.20 13.21
CA SER A 120 5.81 -2.47 14.63
C SER A 120 5.36 -1.23 15.39
N PRO A 121 4.37 -1.34 16.30
CA PRO A 121 3.98 -0.24 17.19
C PRO A 121 5.13 0.35 18.01
N LYS A 122 6.18 -0.45 18.26
CA LYS A 122 7.39 0.00 18.99
C LYS A 122 8.22 1.02 18.22
N LEU A 123 8.08 1.07 16.88
CA LEU A 123 8.79 2.04 16.04
C LEU A 123 8.13 3.41 16.04
N VAL A 124 6.83 3.48 16.30
CA VAL A 124 6.06 4.73 16.29
C VAL A 124 6.67 5.83 17.19
N PRO A 125 7.02 5.56 18.47
CA PRO A 125 7.67 6.56 19.32
C PRO A 125 9.05 6.99 18.81
N LEU A 126 9.77 6.11 18.08
CA LEU A 126 11.07 6.44 17.50
C LEU A 126 10.93 7.45 16.36
N TYR A 127 9.95 7.26 15.50
CA TYR A 127 9.66 8.24 14.46
C TYR A 127 9.35 9.62 15.05
N GLY A 128 8.53 9.68 16.12
CA GLY A 128 8.24 10.93 16.83
C GLY A 128 9.47 11.64 17.38
N ARG A 129 10.47 10.90 17.90
CA ARG A 129 11.74 11.48 18.39
C ARG A 129 12.58 12.14 17.30
N PHE A 130 12.40 11.75 16.05
CA PHE A 130 13.08 12.32 14.89
C PHE A 130 12.25 13.36 14.14
N GLY A 131 11.21 13.89 14.79
CA GLY A 131 10.39 14.98 14.24
C GLY A 131 9.34 14.51 13.22
N THR A 132 9.00 13.24 13.18
CA THR A 132 7.79 12.76 12.49
C THR A 132 6.59 13.00 13.39
N HIS A 133 5.88 14.09 13.15
CA HIS A 133 4.82 14.54 14.07
C HIS A 133 3.44 14.00 13.72
N GLN A 134 3.27 13.28 12.59
CA GLN A 134 1.94 12.94 12.15
C GLN A 134 1.76 11.46 11.88
N GLN A 135 0.79 10.92 12.57
CA GLN A 135 0.32 9.57 12.37
C GLN A 135 -1.14 9.64 11.92
N THR A 136 -1.39 9.27 10.67
CA THR A 136 -2.74 8.99 10.25
C THR A 136 -3.06 7.54 10.59
N PRO A 137 -3.98 7.25 11.52
CA PRO A 137 -4.36 5.89 11.82
C PRO A 137 -4.93 5.20 10.59
N LEU A 138 -4.48 3.98 10.33
CA LEU A 138 -4.99 3.15 9.25
C LEU A 138 -6.04 2.19 9.77
N ILE A 139 -7.10 2.05 9.02
CA ILE A 139 -8.17 1.11 9.28
C ILE A 139 -8.08 -0.04 8.29
N ARG A 140 -7.89 -1.23 8.81
CA ARG A 140 -8.04 -2.44 8.01
C ARG A 140 -9.51 -2.85 7.97
N HIS A 141 -10.00 -3.06 6.77
CA HIS A 141 -11.32 -3.60 6.50
C HIS A 141 -11.18 -5.07 6.11
N PHE A 142 -12.14 -5.87 6.52
CA PHE A 142 -12.17 -7.28 6.15
C PHE A 142 -13.61 -7.79 6.03
N ARG A 143 -13.80 -8.75 5.15
CA ARG A 143 -15.05 -9.49 5.00
C ARG A 143 -14.74 -10.98 4.92
N PRO A 144 -15.21 -11.82 5.86
CA PRO A 144 -15.16 -13.26 5.68
C PRO A 144 -15.99 -13.64 4.45
N LEU A 145 -15.39 -14.36 3.52
CA LEU A 145 -16.08 -14.93 2.36
C LEU A 145 -16.45 -16.39 2.64
N ARG A 146 -15.63 -17.06 3.47
CA ARG A 146 -15.84 -18.45 3.92
C ARG A 146 -15.65 -18.54 5.43
N PRO A 147 -16.60 -18.02 6.23
CA PRO A 147 -16.50 -18.04 7.70
C PRO A 147 -16.48 -19.45 8.29
N GLY A 148 -17.17 -20.40 7.66
CA GLY A 148 -17.14 -21.80 8.06
C GLY A 148 -15.76 -22.43 7.89
N ALA A 149 -15.08 -22.17 6.79
CA ALA A 149 -13.71 -22.62 6.57
C ALA A 149 -12.74 -21.99 7.60
N LEU A 150 -12.90 -20.71 7.90
CA LEU A 150 -12.10 -20.01 8.93
C LEU A 150 -12.33 -20.61 10.33
N LEU A 151 -13.58 -20.91 10.67
CA LEU A 151 -13.95 -21.53 11.95
C LEU A 151 -13.39 -22.94 12.06
N ALA A 152 -13.58 -23.79 11.05
CA ALA A 152 -13.04 -25.14 11.00
C ALA A 152 -11.53 -25.14 11.20
N LYS A 153 -10.81 -24.26 10.52
CA LYS A 153 -9.36 -24.09 10.67
C LYS A 153 -8.94 -23.65 12.07
N LYS A 154 -9.68 -22.70 12.68
CA LYS A 154 -9.41 -22.24 14.04
C LYS A 154 -9.61 -23.37 15.07
N LEU A 155 -10.59 -24.24 14.85
CA LEU A 155 -10.92 -25.38 15.70
C LEU A 155 -10.14 -26.66 15.31
N GLN A 156 -9.24 -26.58 14.33
CA GLN A 156 -8.46 -27.70 13.80
C GLN A 156 -9.34 -28.87 13.29
N LEU A 157 -10.54 -28.53 12.78
CA LEU A 157 -11.48 -29.47 12.20
C LEU A 157 -11.32 -29.57 10.69
N SER A 158 -11.87 -30.62 10.10
CA SER A 158 -11.96 -30.79 8.65
C SER A 158 -12.71 -29.62 8.01
N ALA A 159 -12.25 -29.14 6.86
CA ALA A 159 -12.89 -28.05 6.10
C ALA A 159 -14.36 -28.39 5.73
N ALA A 160 -14.70 -29.66 5.60
CA ALA A 160 -16.06 -30.12 5.30
C ALA A 160 -17.07 -29.70 6.39
N VAL A 161 -16.65 -29.62 7.65
CA VAL A 161 -17.51 -29.21 8.77
C VAL A 161 -17.96 -27.75 8.64
N GLY A 162 -17.14 -26.91 8.02
CA GLY A 162 -17.47 -25.49 7.80
C GLY A 162 -18.40 -25.24 6.60
N THR A 163 -18.59 -26.22 5.70
CA THR A 163 -19.33 -26.03 4.45
C THR A 163 -20.77 -25.53 4.62
N PRO A 164 -21.60 -26.07 5.57
CA PRO A 164 -22.95 -25.56 5.78
C PRO A 164 -22.96 -24.09 6.22
N VAL A 165 -22.02 -23.68 7.07
CA VAL A 165 -21.89 -22.28 7.51
C VAL A 165 -21.52 -21.37 6.35
N ASP A 166 -20.61 -21.80 5.48
CA ASP A 166 -20.22 -21.05 4.27
C ASP A 166 -21.41 -20.87 3.32
N LEU A 167 -22.25 -21.91 3.15
CA LEU A 167 -23.44 -21.86 2.31
C LEU A 167 -24.47 -20.85 2.86
N LEU A 168 -24.80 -20.94 4.14
CA LEU A 168 -25.70 -20.01 4.81
C LEU A 168 -25.17 -18.58 4.74
N TRP A 169 -23.85 -18.39 4.96
CA TRP A 169 -23.22 -17.08 4.84
C TRP A 169 -23.32 -16.49 3.43
N LYS A 170 -23.13 -17.32 2.42
CA LYS A 170 -23.25 -16.90 1.01
C LYS A 170 -24.66 -16.44 0.69
N LEU A 171 -25.67 -17.15 1.17
CA LEU A 171 -27.08 -16.77 1.01
C LEU A 171 -27.41 -15.47 1.74
N ALA A 172 -27.04 -15.36 3.03
CA ALA A 172 -27.24 -14.16 3.83
C ALA A 172 -26.39 -12.97 3.35
N GLY A 173 -25.19 -13.23 2.85
CA GLY A 173 -24.26 -12.21 2.36
C GLY A 173 -24.74 -11.51 1.09
N ASN A 174 -25.45 -12.21 0.24
CA ASN A 174 -26.06 -11.63 -0.97
C ASN A 174 -27.17 -10.64 -0.64
N LEU A 175 -27.85 -10.79 0.49
CA LEU A 175 -28.89 -9.87 0.95
C LEU A 175 -28.36 -8.55 1.50
N LYS A 176 -27.07 -8.48 1.87
CA LYS A 176 -26.42 -7.29 2.45
C LYS A 176 -25.54 -6.51 1.47
N LEU A 177 -25.46 -6.95 0.21
CA LEU A 177 -24.78 -6.17 -0.82
C LEU A 177 -25.66 -5.02 -1.27
N PRO A 178 -25.14 -3.80 -1.40
CA PRO A 178 -25.91 -2.70 -1.99
C PRO A 178 -26.48 -3.13 -3.35
N ASN A 179 -27.71 -2.78 -3.61
CA ASN A 179 -28.33 -3.06 -4.91
C ASN A 179 -27.47 -2.42 -6.02
N LYS A 180 -27.50 -3.06 -7.20
CA LYS A 180 -26.87 -2.48 -8.38
C LYS A 180 -27.72 -1.28 -8.82
N THR A 181 -27.31 -0.08 -8.41
CA THR A 181 -28.08 1.15 -8.67
C THR A 181 -27.68 1.82 -9.99
N GLY A 182 -26.51 1.49 -10.55
CA GLY A 182 -25.99 2.12 -11.77
C GLY A 182 -26.03 1.23 -13.00
N THR A 183 -26.12 1.87 -14.18
CA THR A 183 -26.05 1.23 -15.50
C THR A 183 -24.63 0.86 -15.94
N GLY A 184 -23.62 1.18 -15.12
CA GLY A 184 -22.22 0.95 -15.40
C GLY A 184 -21.77 -0.51 -15.32
N SER A 185 -20.61 -0.80 -15.86
CA SER A 185 -19.96 -2.11 -15.86
C SER A 185 -18.57 -2.06 -15.20
N VAL A 186 -18.10 -3.22 -14.70
CA VAL A 186 -16.71 -3.35 -14.25
C VAL A 186 -16.00 -4.30 -15.20
N GLN A 187 -14.92 -3.82 -15.79
CA GLN A 187 -14.12 -4.54 -16.77
C GLN A 187 -12.72 -4.82 -16.20
N GLU A 188 -12.25 -6.06 -16.34
CA GLU A 188 -10.84 -6.39 -16.11
C GLU A 188 -9.99 -5.91 -17.27
N ILE A 189 -8.84 -5.31 -16.97
CA ILE A 189 -7.92 -4.75 -17.95
C ILE A 189 -6.51 -5.32 -17.74
N PRO A 190 -5.71 -5.46 -18.79
CA PRO A 190 -4.34 -5.93 -18.65
C PRO A 190 -3.39 -4.81 -18.19
N ARG A 191 -3.71 -3.55 -18.48
CA ARG A 191 -2.89 -2.37 -18.22
C ARG A 191 -3.76 -1.12 -18.16
N PHE A 192 -3.34 -0.14 -17.37
CA PHE A 192 -3.94 1.19 -17.34
C PHE A 192 -3.54 1.98 -18.59
N ASP A 193 -4.44 2.80 -19.09
CA ASP A 193 -4.25 3.63 -20.29
C ASP A 193 -4.61 5.11 -20.00
N LYS A 194 -4.61 5.95 -21.04
CA LYS A 194 -4.91 7.38 -20.94
C LYS A 194 -6.24 7.72 -20.22
N ARG A 195 -7.17 6.76 -20.11
CA ARG A 195 -8.41 6.98 -19.37
C ARG A 195 -8.15 7.11 -17.85
N SER A 196 -7.08 6.47 -17.33
CA SER A 196 -6.63 6.70 -15.95
C SER A 196 -6.12 8.12 -15.76
N ASP A 197 -5.38 8.65 -16.74
CA ASP A 197 -4.88 10.03 -16.67
C ASP A 197 -6.05 11.03 -16.70
N GLN A 198 -7.05 10.78 -17.55
CA GLN A 198 -8.26 11.59 -17.61
C GLN A 198 -9.03 11.56 -16.29
N LEU A 199 -9.23 10.36 -15.70
CA LEU A 199 -9.86 10.21 -14.40
C LEU A 199 -9.06 10.98 -13.33
N TRP A 200 -7.75 10.77 -13.26
CA TRP A 200 -6.88 11.46 -12.30
C TRP A 200 -7.01 12.98 -12.42
N GLN A 201 -6.86 13.54 -13.61
CA GLN A 201 -6.99 14.98 -13.84
C GLN A 201 -8.36 15.53 -13.47
N HIS A 202 -9.41 14.73 -13.67
CA HIS A 202 -10.79 15.16 -13.42
C HIS A 202 -11.15 15.18 -11.94
N ILE A 203 -10.59 14.29 -11.10
CA ILE A 203 -11.01 14.14 -9.70
C ILE A 203 -9.90 14.40 -8.68
N LYS A 204 -8.65 14.64 -9.10
CA LYS A 204 -7.55 14.87 -8.13
C LYS A 204 -7.80 16.03 -7.19
N GLU A 205 -8.51 17.07 -7.65
CA GLU A 205 -8.83 18.26 -6.84
C GLU A 205 -9.88 17.99 -5.75
N ASP A 206 -10.60 16.89 -5.86
CA ASP A 206 -11.56 16.44 -4.85
C ASP A 206 -10.88 15.80 -3.62
N PHE A 207 -9.54 15.66 -3.64
CA PHE A 207 -8.74 15.10 -2.54
C PHE A 207 -7.80 16.14 -1.96
N ASP A 208 -7.79 16.28 -0.64
CA ASP A 208 -6.86 17.17 0.06
C ASP A 208 -5.45 16.60 0.08
N LEU A 209 -5.32 15.27 0.29
CA LEU A 209 -4.05 14.58 0.41
C LEU A 209 -4.16 13.18 -0.21
N VAL A 210 -3.41 12.96 -1.30
CA VAL A 210 -3.46 11.71 -2.08
C VAL A 210 -2.17 11.52 -2.90
N PHE A 211 -1.68 10.29 -3.02
CA PHE A 211 -0.62 9.98 -3.97
C PHE A 211 -1.14 9.96 -5.40
N THR A 212 -0.32 10.37 -6.35
CA THR A 212 -0.66 10.36 -7.79
C THR A 212 -1.19 9.00 -8.24
N ARG A 213 -2.20 9.01 -9.11
CA ARG A 213 -2.87 7.82 -9.67
C ARG A 213 -3.01 7.89 -11.19
N ASP A 214 -1.96 8.39 -11.88
CA ASP A 214 -1.92 8.36 -13.34
C ASP A 214 -1.55 6.97 -13.90
N ALA A 215 -1.73 6.79 -15.20
CA ALA A 215 -1.47 5.52 -15.87
C ALA A 215 0.00 5.07 -15.75
N ALA A 216 0.95 6.00 -15.79
CA ALA A 216 2.36 5.67 -15.69
C ALA A 216 2.70 5.07 -14.32
N LEU A 217 2.28 5.72 -13.22
CA LEU A 217 2.51 5.22 -11.87
C LEU A 217 1.77 3.92 -11.59
N LEU A 218 0.50 3.84 -12.00
CA LEU A 218 -0.31 2.63 -11.79
C LEU A 218 0.23 1.43 -12.55
N ASN A 219 0.73 1.63 -13.78
CA ASN A 219 1.35 0.57 -14.56
C ASN A 219 2.67 0.11 -13.94
N TRP A 220 3.55 1.05 -13.60
CA TRP A 220 4.79 0.72 -12.90
C TRP A 220 4.49 -0.08 -11.63
N ARG A 221 3.54 0.39 -10.82
CA ARG A 221 3.24 -0.19 -9.53
C ARG A 221 2.62 -1.60 -9.61
N TYR A 222 1.78 -1.85 -10.62
CA TYR A 222 0.95 -3.05 -10.67
C TYR A 222 1.11 -3.91 -11.92
N ALA A 223 1.07 -3.29 -13.13
CA ALA A 223 1.13 -4.04 -14.38
C ALA A 223 2.56 -4.51 -14.70
N GLU A 224 3.56 -3.70 -14.35
CA GLU A 224 4.98 -3.95 -14.59
C GLU A 224 5.71 -4.55 -13.39
N PHE A 225 4.98 -4.74 -12.28
CA PHE A 225 5.55 -5.37 -11.09
C PHE A 225 6.01 -6.80 -11.43
N PRO A 226 7.28 -7.14 -11.19
CA PRO A 226 7.86 -8.39 -11.71
C PRO A 226 7.30 -9.67 -11.09
N ILE A 227 6.64 -9.56 -9.91
CA ILE A 227 6.02 -10.69 -9.24
C ILE A 227 4.53 -10.66 -9.57
N PRO A 228 4.00 -11.66 -10.32
CA PRO A 228 2.62 -11.66 -10.76
C PRO A 228 1.62 -11.75 -9.61
N GLY A 229 0.36 -11.43 -9.89
CA GLY A 229 -0.74 -11.63 -8.94
C GLY A 229 -1.69 -10.44 -8.81
N TYR A 230 -1.35 -9.28 -9.38
CA TYR A 230 -2.28 -8.17 -9.48
C TYR A 230 -3.31 -8.39 -10.58
N ARG A 231 -4.54 -7.99 -10.30
CA ARG A 231 -5.63 -7.89 -11.29
C ARG A 231 -6.18 -6.49 -11.28
N LEU A 232 -6.33 -5.92 -12.46
CA LEU A 232 -6.65 -4.52 -12.66
C LEU A 232 -8.06 -4.39 -13.24
N PHE A 233 -8.84 -3.42 -12.76
CA PHE A 233 -10.22 -3.24 -13.15
C PHE A 233 -10.54 -1.77 -13.36
N TYR A 234 -11.34 -1.46 -14.39
CA TYR A 234 -12.06 -0.20 -14.54
C TYR A 234 -13.52 -0.34 -14.17
N ALA A 235 -14.07 0.66 -13.51
CA ALA A 235 -15.51 0.91 -13.46
C ALA A 235 -15.86 1.89 -14.57
N LEU A 236 -16.78 1.51 -15.44
CA LEU A 236 -17.22 2.26 -16.59
C LEU A 236 -18.67 2.71 -16.39
N ASP A 237 -19.00 3.93 -16.79
CA ASP A 237 -20.39 4.37 -16.90
C ASP A 237 -21.07 3.79 -18.17
N ALA A 238 -22.33 4.21 -18.43
CA ALA A 238 -23.07 3.76 -19.61
C ALA A 238 -22.46 4.23 -20.94
N ALA A 239 -21.70 5.32 -20.92
CA ALA A 239 -21.00 5.86 -22.09
C ALA A 239 -19.61 5.22 -22.30
N GLY A 240 -19.17 4.34 -21.39
CA GLY A 240 -17.85 3.70 -21.43
C GLY A 240 -16.72 4.55 -20.82
N SER A 241 -17.05 5.66 -20.18
CA SER A 241 -16.07 6.51 -19.51
C SER A 241 -15.67 5.90 -18.16
N VAL A 242 -14.36 6.00 -17.83
CA VAL A 242 -13.85 5.48 -16.56
C VAL A 242 -14.26 6.37 -15.40
N GLN A 243 -14.98 5.82 -14.43
CA GLN A 243 -15.42 6.47 -13.20
C GLN A 243 -14.57 6.09 -12.00
N GLY A 244 -13.80 5.01 -12.11
CA GLY A 244 -12.90 4.54 -11.05
C GLY A 244 -12.08 3.34 -11.49
N HIS A 245 -11.10 2.98 -10.67
CA HIS A 245 -10.33 1.75 -10.86
C HIS A 245 -10.17 0.97 -9.55
N MET A 246 -9.86 -0.30 -9.70
CA MET A 246 -9.53 -1.18 -8.58
C MET A 246 -8.37 -2.10 -8.97
N VAL A 247 -7.49 -2.33 -8.01
CA VAL A 247 -6.44 -3.34 -8.09
C VAL A 247 -6.66 -4.35 -6.97
N THR A 248 -6.62 -5.63 -7.31
CA THR A 248 -6.69 -6.71 -6.33
C THR A 248 -5.46 -7.60 -6.40
N LYS A 249 -5.11 -8.19 -5.27
CA LYS A 249 -4.03 -9.20 -5.17
C LYS A 249 -4.48 -10.37 -4.32
N GLU A 250 -4.33 -11.56 -4.86
CA GLU A 250 -4.54 -12.80 -4.12
C GLU A 250 -3.26 -13.16 -3.37
N ARG A 251 -3.39 -13.45 -2.07
CA ARG A 251 -2.27 -13.87 -1.22
C ARG A 251 -2.60 -15.21 -0.58
N ARG A 252 -1.71 -16.16 -0.76
CA ARG A 252 -1.87 -17.50 -0.22
C ARG A 252 -0.67 -17.86 0.65
N SER A 253 -0.94 -18.26 1.88
CA SER A 253 0.05 -18.84 2.79
C SER A 253 -0.55 -20.08 3.44
N ASN A 254 0.27 -20.85 4.16
CA ASN A 254 -0.19 -22.03 4.90
C ASN A 254 -1.31 -21.71 5.90
N ARG A 255 -1.39 -20.45 6.35
CA ARG A 255 -2.36 -20.02 7.36
C ARG A 255 -3.52 -19.18 6.82
N ARG A 256 -3.40 -18.61 5.62
CA ARG A 256 -4.39 -17.65 5.11
C ARG A 256 -4.50 -17.72 3.58
N HIS A 257 -5.73 -17.71 3.09
CA HIS A 257 -6.05 -17.48 1.69
C HIS A 257 -6.92 -16.23 1.61
N GLN A 258 -6.36 -15.12 1.15
CA GLN A 258 -7.02 -13.82 1.15
C GLN A 258 -6.94 -13.12 -0.20
N LEU A 259 -7.94 -12.33 -0.53
CA LEU A 259 -7.94 -11.37 -1.61
C LEU A 259 -7.84 -9.97 -0.98
N SER A 260 -6.84 -9.19 -1.36
CA SER A 260 -6.74 -7.78 -0.96
C SER A 260 -7.27 -6.88 -2.08
N ILE A 261 -8.11 -5.91 -1.72
CA ILE A 261 -8.28 -4.70 -2.52
C ILE A 261 -7.06 -3.83 -2.21
N VAL A 262 -6.09 -3.86 -3.12
CA VAL A 262 -4.80 -3.17 -2.93
C VAL A 262 -4.94 -1.68 -3.21
N ASP A 263 -5.68 -1.33 -4.24
CA ASP A 263 -6.06 0.04 -4.58
C ASP A 263 -7.51 0.08 -5.05
N LEU A 264 -8.26 1.09 -4.65
CA LEU A 264 -9.58 1.40 -5.14
C LEU A 264 -9.73 2.91 -5.15
N PHE A 265 -9.85 3.50 -6.33
CA PHE A 265 -9.87 4.93 -6.55
C PHE A 265 -11.07 5.34 -7.40
N CYS A 266 -11.85 6.26 -6.89
CA CYS A 266 -12.95 6.91 -7.59
C CYS A 266 -13.22 8.26 -6.92
N ARG A 267 -14.10 9.06 -7.48
CA ARG A 267 -14.48 10.37 -6.90
C ARG A 267 -14.95 10.21 -5.45
N PRO A 268 -14.50 11.06 -4.52
CA PRO A 268 -15.02 11.08 -3.15
C PRO A 268 -16.55 11.19 -3.11
N GLY A 269 -17.19 10.26 -2.38
CA GLY A 269 -18.64 10.21 -2.27
C GLY A 269 -19.37 9.47 -3.39
N ASP A 270 -18.71 9.05 -4.46
CA ASP A 270 -19.31 8.19 -5.50
C ASP A 270 -19.47 6.76 -4.97
N MET A 271 -20.56 6.58 -4.22
CA MET A 271 -20.87 5.31 -3.57
C MET A 271 -21.26 4.22 -4.55
N ASP A 272 -21.80 4.55 -5.73
CA ASP A 272 -22.22 3.59 -6.74
C ASP A 272 -21.01 2.95 -7.41
N THR A 273 -20.04 3.74 -7.86
CA THR A 273 -18.77 3.26 -8.40
C THR A 273 -18.01 2.44 -7.35
N PHE A 274 -17.90 2.97 -6.11
CA PHE A 274 -17.23 2.28 -5.01
C PHE A 274 -17.87 0.91 -4.71
N ALA A 275 -19.19 0.86 -4.60
CA ALA A 275 -19.94 -0.36 -4.33
C ALA A 275 -19.82 -1.37 -5.48
N SER A 276 -19.83 -0.91 -6.73
CA SER A 276 -19.68 -1.75 -7.92
C SER A 276 -18.30 -2.45 -7.94
N LEU A 277 -17.23 -1.70 -7.71
CA LEU A 277 -15.86 -2.23 -7.60
C LEU A 277 -15.72 -3.21 -6.42
N THR A 278 -16.22 -2.84 -5.24
CA THR A 278 -16.16 -3.70 -4.04
C THR A 278 -16.96 -4.99 -4.24
N ARG A 279 -18.14 -4.93 -4.87
CA ARG A 279 -18.95 -6.11 -5.20
C ARG A 279 -18.21 -7.03 -6.16
N THR A 280 -17.51 -6.47 -7.15
CA THR A 280 -16.68 -7.24 -8.07
C THR A 280 -15.57 -7.98 -7.32
N ALA A 281 -14.91 -7.34 -6.35
CA ALA A 281 -13.90 -8.00 -5.50
C ALA A 281 -14.51 -9.13 -4.66
N ILE A 282 -15.71 -8.95 -4.08
CA ILE A 282 -16.42 -9.99 -3.32
C ILE A 282 -16.76 -11.18 -4.24
N SER A 283 -17.31 -10.91 -5.42
CA SER A 283 -17.64 -11.96 -6.41
C SER A 283 -16.39 -12.73 -6.85
N LEU A 284 -15.30 -12.01 -7.14
CA LEU A 284 -14.02 -12.59 -7.50
C LEU A 284 -13.47 -13.50 -6.40
N GLY A 285 -13.44 -13.03 -5.15
CA GLY A 285 -12.97 -13.80 -4.00
C GLY A 285 -13.82 -15.05 -3.76
N THR A 286 -15.15 -14.93 -3.92
CA THR A 286 -16.08 -16.06 -3.79
C THR A 286 -15.85 -17.11 -4.88
N LYS A 287 -15.70 -16.70 -6.15
CA LYS A 287 -15.42 -17.61 -7.28
C LYS A 287 -14.08 -18.34 -7.11
N ARG A 288 -13.09 -17.71 -6.49
CA ARG A 288 -11.75 -18.27 -6.23
C ARG A 288 -11.65 -19.02 -4.90
N ASN A 289 -12.76 -19.19 -4.18
CA ASN A 289 -12.78 -19.86 -2.86
C ASN A 289 -11.84 -19.21 -1.83
N VAL A 290 -11.67 -17.90 -1.90
CA VAL A 290 -10.88 -17.13 -0.95
C VAL A 290 -11.58 -17.10 0.41
N GLU A 291 -10.82 -17.20 1.51
CA GLU A 291 -11.36 -17.19 2.88
C GLU A 291 -11.82 -15.79 3.31
N THR A 292 -11.05 -14.75 2.93
CA THR A 292 -11.27 -13.38 3.41
C THR A 292 -10.93 -12.34 2.35
N LEU A 293 -11.81 -11.35 2.17
CA LEU A 293 -11.50 -10.12 1.45
C LEU A 293 -10.96 -9.09 2.44
N THR A 294 -9.91 -8.36 2.07
CA THR A 294 -9.31 -7.28 2.89
C THR A 294 -9.15 -6.00 2.09
N ALA A 295 -9.13 -4.87 2.79
CA ALA A 295 -8.81 -3.56 2.25
C ALA A 295 -8.20 -2.67 3.34
N LEU A 296 -7.58 -1.55 2.97
CA LEU A 296 -6.99 -0.57 3.86
C LEU A 296 -7.47 0.83 3.50
N SER A 297 -7.68 1.67 4.53
CA SER A 297 -7.98 3.09 4.33
C SER A 297 -7.41 3.95 5.46
N GLY A 298 -7.23 5.25 5.22
CA GLY A 298 -6.99 6.22 6.28
C GLY A 298 -8.25 6.37 7.16
N GLN A 299 -8.08 6.52 8.49
CA GLN A 299 -9.18 6.56 9.46
C GLN A 299 -10.21 7.65 9.14
N TYR A 300 -9.76 8.81 8.71
CA TYR A 300 -10.62 9.97 8.45
C TYR A 300 -11.05 10.07 6.97
N CYS A 301 -10.63 9.13 6.14
CA CYS A 301 -11.03 9.09 4.74
C CYS A 301 -12.47 8.60 4.59
N TRP A 302 -13.20 9.17 3.64
CA TRP A 302 -14.56 8.76 3.29
C TRP A 302 -14.67 7.26 2.94
N THR A 303 -13.61 6.66 2.43
CA THR A 303 -13.54 5.23 2.09
C THR A 303 -13.75 4.32 3.29
N THR A 304 -13.42 4.79 4.51
CA THR A 304 -13.70 4.04 5.74
C THR A 304 -15.19 3.79 5.93
N LYS A 305 -16.03 4.81 5.67
CA LYS A 305 -17.49 4.69 5.71
C LYS A 305 -18.00 3.84 4.53
N ALA A 306 -17.43 4.06 3.35
CA ALA A 306 -17.80 3.34 2.12
C ALA A 306 -17.58 1.83 2.25
N TYR A 307 -16.44 1.37 2.78
CA TYR A 307 -16.20 -0.04 3.05
C TYR A 307 -17.18 -0.65 4.05
N LYS A 308 -17.54 0.08 5.12
CA LYS A 308 -18.57 -0.37 6.07
C LYS A 308 -19.93 -0.54 5.39
N THR A 309 -20.34 0.44 4.58
CA THR A 309 -21.58 0.38 3.80
C THR A 309 -21.57 -0.79 2.80
N ALA A 310 -20.41 -1.09 2.21
CA ALA A 310 -20.22 -2.24 1.33
C ALA A 310 -20.15 -3.60 2.09
N GLY A 311 -20.36 -3.59 3.42
CA GLY A 311 -20.46 -4.79 4.24
C GLY A 311 -19.12 -5.38 4.67
N LEU A 312 -18.05 -4.58 4.75
CA LEU A 312 -16.79 -4.98 5.36
C LEU A 312 -16.77 -4.58 6.84
N PHE A 313 -16.25 -5.45 7.68
CA PHE A 313 -15.94 -5.16 9.08
C PHE A 313 -14.64 -4.37 9.20
N THR A 314 -14.43 -3.70 10.31
CA THR A 314 -13.25 -2.87 10.54
C THR A 314 -12.46 -3.31 11.77
N SER A 315 -11.13 -3.19 11.68
CA SER A 315 -10.23 -3.30 12.82
C SER A 315 -9.19 -2.17 12.76
N ARG A 316 -8.69 -1.75 13.90
CA ARG A 316 -7.60 -0.76 13.95
C ARG A 316 -6.28 -1.41 13.54
N GLN A 317 -5.45 -0.64 12.87
CA GLN A 317 -4.09 -0.99 12.51
C GLN A 317 -3.12 0.14 12.88
N SER A 318 -1.82 -0.11 12.78
CA SER A 318 -0.78 0.92 12.93
C SER A 318 -1.03 2.10 11.99
N GLY A 319 -0.71 3.31 12.42
CA GLY A 319 -0.86 4.50 11.61
C GLY A 319 0.14 4.59 10.47
N ALA A 320 -0.20 5.34 9.43
CA ALA A 320 0.76 5.85 8.47
C ALA A 320 1.57 6.98 9.11
N VAL A 321 2.87 7.02 8.84
CA VAL A 321 3.73 8.08 9.33
C VAL A 321 4.02 9.03 8.17
N LEU A 322 3.50 10.23 8.25
CA LEU A 322 3.81 11.29 7.30
C LEU A 322 4.73 12.30 7.97
N ARG A 323 5.79 12.67 7.29
CA ARG A 323 6.65 13.75 7.71
C ARG A 323 6.60 14.87 6.67
N ASN A 324 6.25 16.07 7.12
CA ASN A 324 6.18 17.24 6.28
C ASN A 324 7.20 18.29 6.76
N PHE A 325 7.98 18.85 5.85
CA PHE A 325 8.85 20.00 6.07
C PHE A 325 8.41 21.14 5.15
N ASP A 326 8.44 22.36 5.65
CA ASP A 326 8.37 23.53 4.82
C ASP A 326 9.73 23.81 4.13
N ALA A 327 9.77 24.77 3.24
CA ALA A 327 10.99 25.18 2.53
C ALA A 327 12.13 25.65 3.46
N ASN A 328 11.88 25.83 4.76
CA ASN A 328 12.84 26.23 5.77
C ASN A 328 13.23 25.08 6.71
N GLY A 329 12.88 23.84 6.39
CA GLY A 329 13.18 22.65 7.21
C GLY A 329 12.32 22.55 8.47
N ARG A 330 11.26 23.36 8.62
CA ARG A 330 10.34 23.29 9.74
C ARG A 330 9.25 22.27 9.43
N CYS A 331 8.97 21.43 10.40
CA CYS A 331 7.78 20.58 10.35
C CYS A 331 6.54 21.49 10.37
N THR A 332 5.70 21.41 9.33
CA THR A 332 4.41 22.10 9.38
C THR A 332 3.60 21.60 10.57
N THR A 333 2.97 22.53 11.27
CA THR A 333 2.35 22.30 12.58
C THR A 333 1.42 21.09 12.62
N GLU A 334 1.51 20.34 13.70
CA GLU A 334 0.77 19.11 14.02
C GLU A 334 -0.74 19.14 13.74
N THR A 335 -1.32 20.34 13.76
CA THR A 335 -2.77 20.54 13.74
C THR A 335 -3.40 20.37 12.36
N ASP A 336 -2.71 20.72 11.29
CA ASP A 336 -3.34 20.80 9.97
C ASP A 336 -3.36 19.46 9.21
N LEU A 337 -2.29 18.70 9.26
CA LEU A 337 -2.23 17.41 8.55
C LEU A 337 -2.87 16.25 9.35
N ALA A 338 -2.88 16.30 10.69
CA ALA A 338 -3.53 15.25 11.50
C ALA A 338 -5.04 15.18 11.27
N ARG A 339 -5.65 16.27 10.83
CA ARG A 339 -7.08 16.37 10.53
C ARG A 339 -7.39 16.29 9.03
N THR A 340 -6.40 16.48 8.16
CA THR A 340 -6.58 16.37 6.71
C THR A 340 -6.84 14.91 6.34
N PRO A 341 -7.97 14.60 5.68
CA PRO A 341 -8.26 13.23 5.25
C PRO A 341 -7.21 12.75 4.24
N LEU A 342 -6.37 11.82 4.66
CA LEU A 342 -5.45 11.13 3.76
C LEU A 342 -6.19 10.02 3.03
N PHE A 343 -6.25 10.12 1.70
CA PHE A 343 -6.61 8.99 0.87
C PHE A 343 -5.41 8.04 0.79
N PHE A 344 -5.55 6.89 1.43
CA PHE A 344 -4.47 5.91 1.56
C PHE A 344 -5.01 4.51 1.37
N THR A 345 -4.30 3.72 0.59
CA THR A 345 -4.63 2.33 0.27
C THR A 345 -3.46 1.40 0.59
N GLU A 346 -3.67 0.10 0.47
CA GLU A 346 -2.58 -0.87 0.63
C GLU A 346 -1.50 -0.69 -0.44
N GLY A 347 -1.89 -0.18 -1.62
CA GLY A 347 -0.97 0.13 -2.71
C GLY A 347 -0.01 1.27 -2.44
N ASP A 348 -0.31 2.11 -1.47
CA ASP A 348 0.59 3.18 -1.02
C ASP A 348 1.62 2.69 0.03
N MET A 349 1.71 1.37 0.23
CA MET A 349 2.66 0.72 1.15
C MET A 349 3.67 -0.15 0.39
N ASP A 350 4.73 -0.54 1.08
CA ASP A 350 5.79 -1.44 0.58
C ASP A 350 5.51 -2.94 0.80
N THR A 351 4.24 -3.33 0.90
CA THR A 351 3.84 -4.69 1.36
C THR A 351 4.25 -5.83 0.43
N ASP A 352 4.76 -5.54 -0.74
CA ASP A 352 5.01 -6.55 -1.78
C ASP A 352 6.50 -6.80 -2.08
N PHE A 353 7.44 -6.17 -1.33
CA PHE A 353 8.88 -6.33 -1.50
C PHE A 353 9.53 -7.23 -0.46
#